data_b1bcf0c4578e67ce7535382b7ea2ebee
#
_entry.id   b1bcf0c4578e67ce7535382b7ea2ebee
#
_cell.length_a   1.000
_cell.length_b   1.000
_cell.length_c   1.000
_cell.angle_alpha   90.00
_cell.angle_beta   90.00
_cell.angle_gamma   90.00
#
_symmetry.space_group_name_H-M   'P 1'
#
loop_
_entity.id
_entity.type
_entity.pdbx_description
1 polymer ?
#
loop_
_entity_poly.entity_id
_entity_poly.type
_entity_poly.pdbx_seq_one_letter_code
_entity_poly.pdbx_strand_id
1 'polypeptide(L)'
;MVQKNKNKPKRYVAIVKIKNMPNGSAYCVKYRFDNLLKFAGFLDKTWSGWKWFNVYSNRGENKGKQLSNFTNRNKPCKSSL
;
A
#
# COMPACT_ATOMS: atom_id res chain seq x y z
N MET A 1 1.94 22.32 20.54
CA MET A 1 1.73 21.78 20.16
C MET A 1 1.31 21.41 19.32
N VAL A 2 1.17 21.07 18.95
CA VAL A 2 0.73 20.73 18.39
C VAL A 2 0.38 20.06 17.64
N GLN A 3 0.29 19.56 17.17
CA GLN A 3 0.01 18.80 16.37
C GLN A 3 -1.11 18.22 16.21
N LYS A 4 -1.84 18.28 16.18
CA LYS A 4 -2.92 17.91 16.09
C LYS A 4 -3.36 17.17 14.97
N ASN A 5 -3.34 17.47 13.88
CA ASN A 5 -3.77 16.75 12.73
C ASN A 5 -2.91 15.59 12.41
N LYS A 6 -1.85 15.43 13.04
CA LYS A 6 -1.05 14.26 12.81
C LYS A 6 -1.72 13.01 13.27
N ASN A 7 -2.80 13.09 13.99
CA ASN A 7 -3.53 11.92 14.42
C ASN A 7 -4.60 11.48 13.42
N LYS A 8 -4.73 12.20 12.33
CA LYS A 8 -5.68 11.80 11.32
C LYS A 8 -5.23 10.51 10.65
N PRO A 9 -6.09 9.48 10.59
CA PRO A 9 -5.68 8.23 9.94
C PRO A 9 -5.51 8.43 8.44
N LYS A 10 -4.62 7.67 7.85
CA LYS A 10 -4.45 7.65 6.42
C LYS A 10 -5.69 7.03 5.77
N ARG A 11 -5.91 7.33 4.51
CA ARG A 11 -7.08 6.81 3.79
C ARG A 11 -6.98 5.33 3.47
N TYR A 12 -5.79 4.85 3.22
CA TYR A 12 -5.59 3.51 2.69
C TYR A 12 -4.55 2.73 3.45
N VAL A 13 -4.71 1.41 3.39
CA VAL A 13 -3.72 0.46 3.92
C VAL A 13 -3.30 -0.42 2.76
N ALA A 14 -2.01 -0.68 2.63
CA ALA A 14 -1.51 -1.62 1.62
C ALA A 14 -0.78 -2.77 2.30
N ILE A 15 -1.04 -3.97 1.80
CA ILE A 15 -0.25 -5.15 2.14
C ILE A 15 0.57 -5.47 0.90
N VAL A 16 1.89 -5.41 1.05
CA VAL A 16 2.82 -5.52 -0.08
C VAL A 16 3.63 -6.79 0.05
N LYS A 17 3.60 -7.61 -1.00
CA LYS A 17 4.51 -8.75 -1.06
C LYS A 17 5.82 -8.30 -1.69
N ILE A 18 6.90 -8.42 -0.95
CA ILE A 18 8.21 -7.96 -1.40
C ILE A 18 8.95 -9.07 -2.13
N LYS A 19 9.00 -10.27 -1.53
CA LYS A 19 9.75 -11.37 -2.09
C LYS A 19 9.32 -12.67 -1.47
N ASN A 20 9.76 -13.77 -2.08
CA ASN A 20 9.59 -15.09 -1.49
C ASN A 20 10.78 -15.36 -0.57
N MET A 21 10.50 -15.97 0.58
CA MET A 21 11.53 -16.37 1.51
C MET A 21 12.05 -17.76 1.15
N PRO A 22 13.27 -18.12 1.57
CA PRO A 22 13.82 -19.42 1.27
C PRO A 22 12.97 -20.58 1.78
N ASN A 23 12.20 -20.37 2.84
CA ASN A 23 11.36 -21.43 3.39
C ASN A 23 10.00 -21.53 2.69
N GLY A 24 9.80 -20.77 1.61
CA GLY A 24 8.57 -20.82 0.85
C GLY A 24 7.50 -19.83 1.28
N SER A 25 7.71 -19.14 2.38
CA SER A 25 6.72 -18.13 2.82
C SER A 25 6.95 -16.83 2.06
N ALA A 26 6.00 -15.89 2.19
CA ALA A 26 6.09 -14.60 1.56
C ALA A 26 6.55 -13.56 2.59
N TYR A 27 7.44 -12.67 2.15
CA TYR A 27 7.81 -11.53 2.98
C TYR A 27 6.90 -10.37 2.61
N CYS A 28 6.00 -10.02 3.51
CA CYS A 28 5.03 -8.97 3.27
C CYS A 28 5.20 -7.87 4.30
N VAL A 29 4.93 -6.63 3.87
CA VAL A 29 4.96 -5.47 4.76
C VAL A 29 3.66 -4.71 4.61
N LYS A 30 3.29 -3.98 5.64
CA LYS A 30 2.06 -3.22 5.68
C LYS A 30 2.39 -1.73 5.77
N TYR A 31 1.72 -0.95 4.94
CA TYR A 31 1.88 0.50 4.95
C TYR A 31 0.53 1.18 4.98
N ARG A 32 0.52 2.42 5.43
CA ARG A 32 -0.64 3.29 5.33
C ARG A 32 -0.27 4.49 4.50
N PHE A 33 -1.19 4.95 3.66
CA PHE A 33 -0.89 6.06 2.76
C PHE A 33 -2.16 6.78 2.34
N ASP A 34 -2.00 7.99 1.78
CA ASP A 34 -3.11 8.79 1.27
C ASP A 34 -3.08 8.94 -0.24
N ASN A 35 -1.90 8.85 -0.85
CA ASN A 35 -1.74 9.09 -2.27
C ASN A 35 -1.17 7.86 -2.94
N LEU A 36 -1.98 7.21 -3.78
CA LEU A 36 -1.62 5.95 -4.39
C LEU A 36 -0.39 6.07 -5.30
N LEU A 37 -0.32 7.12 -6.10
CA LEU A 37 0.81 7.28 -7.02
C LEU A 37 2.11 7.53 -6.28
N LYS A 38 2.04 8.32 -5.23
CA LYS A 38 3.23 8.56 -4.40
C LYS A 38 3.67 7.29 -3.70
N PHE A 39 2.70 6.49 -3.25
CA PHE A 39 3.01 5.24 -2.60
C PHE A 39 3.70 4.28 -3.57
N ALA A 40 3.20 4.18 -4.80
CA ALA A 40 3.83 3.32 -5.80
C ALA A 40 5.27 3.76 -6.08
N GLY A 41 5.51 5.07 -6.16
CA GLY A 41 6.86 5.59 -6.32
C GLY A 41 7.77 5.25 -5.16
N PHE A 42 7.22 5.33 -3.94
CA PHE A 42 7.96 4.93 -2.74
C PHE A 42 8.35 3.46 -2.81
N LEU A 43 7.44 2.60 -3.25
CA LEU A 43 7.75 1.17 -3.37
C LEU A 43 8.86 0.92 -4.39
N ASP A 44 8.80 1.60 -5.53
CA ASP A 44 9.83 1.43 -6.55
C ASP A 44 11.20 1.81 -6.04
N LYS A 45 11.26 2.81 -5.16
CA LYS A 45 12.52 3.25 -4.59
C LYS A 45 13.01 2.36 -3.48
N THR A 46 12.09 1.95 -2.60
CA THR A 46 12.45 1.25 -1.36
C THR A 46 12.59 -0.25 -1.58
N TRP A 47 11.71 -0.82 -2.42
CA TRP A 47 11.65 -2.26 -2.64
C TRP A 47 11.54 -2.53 -4.13
N SER A 48 12.55 -2.19 -4.89
CA SER A 48 12.46 -2.21 -6.36
C SER A 48 11.94 -3.52 -6.95
N GLY A 49 12.09 -4.62 -6.24
CA GLY A 49 11.62 -5.91 -6.72
C GLY A 49 10.28 -6.36 -6.14
N TRP A 50 9.49 -5.42 -5.61
CA TRP A 50 8.22 -5.80 -5.02
C TRP A 50 7.35 -6.54 -6.05
N LYS A 51 6.50 -7.47 -5.54
CA LYS A 51 5.72 -8.36 -6.41
C LYS A 51 4.32 -7.83 -6.67
N TRP A 52 3.57 -7.56 -5.60
CA TRP A 52 2.22 -7.05 -5.71
C TRP A 52 1.83 -6.37 -4.39
N PHE A 53 0.77 -5.58 -4.45
CA PHE A 53 0.16 -5.11 -3.21
C PHE A 53 -1.34 -5.00 -3.38
N ASN A 54 -2.03 -5.20 -2.26
CA ASN A 54 -3.46 -5.00 -2.17
C ASN A 54 -3.73 -3.71 -1.41
N VAL A 55 -4.72 -2.96 -1.86
CA VAL A 55 -5.12 -1.70 -1.23
C VAL A 55 -6.45 -1.90 -0.54
N TYR A 56 -6.52 -1.49 0.72
CA TYR A 56 -7.73 -1.59 1.52
C TYR A 56 -8.13 -0.22 2.02
N SER A 57 -9.43 -0.03 2.20
CA SER A 57 -9.91 1.19 2.81
C SER A 57 -9.54 1.22 4.28
N ASN A 58 -9.12 2.40 4.76
CA ASN A 58 -8.76 2.58 6.16
C ASN A 58 -9.71 3.54 6.86
N ARG A 59 -10.84 3.86 6.24
CA ARG A 59 -11.79 4.84 6.77
C ARG A 59 -13.23 4.41 6.55
N GLY A 60 -14.09 4.90 7.42
CA GLY A 60 -15.52 4.78 7.25
C GLY A 60 -16.02 3.38 7.38
N GLU A 61 -17.22 3.16 6.84
CA GLU A 61 -17.87 1.87 6.90
C GLU A 61 -17.16 0.81 6.11
N ASN A 62 -16.34 1.23 5.15
CA ASN A 62 -15.63 0.29 4.30
C ASN A 62 -14.26 -0.08 4.83
N LYS A 63 -13.91 0.37 6.03
CA LYS A 63 -12.61 0.07 6.60
C LYS A 63 -12.33 -1.43 6.57
N GLY A 64 -11.20 -1.81 5.99
CA GLY A 64 -10.82 -3.21 5.85
C GLY A 64 -11.24 -3.85 4.54
N LYS A 65 -12.06 -3.16 3.74
CA LYS A 65 -12.48 -3.69 2.45
C LYS A 65 -11.37 -3.51 1.42
N GLN A 66 -11.14 -4.55 0.65
CA GLN A 66 -10.15 -4.45 -0.43
C GLN A 66 -10.70 -3.61 -1.56
N LEU A 67 -9.93 -2.61 -1.96
CA LEU A 67 -10.32 -1.70 -3.03
C LEU A 67 -9.67 -2.05 -4.36
N SER A 68 -8.42 -2.54 -4.31
CA SER A 68 -7.68 -2.76 -5.54
C SER A 68 -6.49 -3.66 -5.29
N ASN A 69 -5.92 -4.15 -6.39
CA ASN A 69 -4.71 -4.95 -6.37
C ASN A 69 -3.82 -4.49 -7.51
N PHE A 70 -2.53 -4.35 -7.24
CA PHE A 70 -1.57 -3.93 -8.26
C PHE A 70 -0.36 -4.84 -8.23
N THR A 71 0.29 -4.98 -9.39
CA THR A 71 1.52 -5.76 -9.50
C THR A 71 2.61 -4.86 -10.03
N ASN A 72 3.84 -5.33 -9.97
CA ASN A 72 4.96 -4.57 -10.50
C ASN A 72 4.84 -4.33 -12.01
N ARG A 73 4.06 -5.15 -12.69
CA ARG A 73 3.81 -4.96 -14.12
C ARG A 73 2.57 -4.12 -14.40
N ASN A 74 1.68 -4.02 -13.43
CA ASN A 74 0.43 -3.30 -13.60
C ASN A 74 0.31 -2.29 -12.47
N LYS A 75 1.09 -1.23 -12.55
CA LYS A 75 1.19 -0.25 -11.49
C LYS A 75 0.03 0.73 -11.53
N PRO A 76 -0.25 1.41 -10.40
CA PRO A 76 -1.31 2.40 -10.37
C PRO A 76 -1.06 3.54 -11.34
N CYS A 77 -2.14 4.10 -11.84
CA CYS A 77 -2.07 5.29 -12.67
C CYS A 77 -3.08 6.30 -12.16
N LYS A 78 -3.17 7.44 -12.81
CA LYS A 78 -4.01 8.54 -12.33
C LYS A 78 -5.46 8.15 -12.12
N SER A 79 -5.96 7.20 -12.89
CA SER A 79 -7.36 6.81 -12.80
C SER A 79 -7.60 5.59 -11.93
N SER A 80 -6.60 5.12 -11.20
CA SER A 80 -6.71 3.86 -10.46
C SER A 80 -7.62 3.90 -9.25
N LEU A 81 -7.70 5.02 -8.53
CA LEU A 81 -8.58 5.11 -7.35
C LEU A 81 -9.30 6.44 -7.29
#